data_dedde70359715fbe95dcc0700cc56e18
#
_entry.id   dedde70359715fbe95dcc0700cc56e18
#
_cell.length_a   1.000
_cell.length_b   1.000
_cell.length_c   1.000
_cell.angle_alpha   90.00
_cell.angle_beta   90.00
_cell.angle_gamma   90.00
#
_symmetry.space_group_name_H-M   'P 1'
#
loop_
_entity.id
_entity.type
_entity.pdbx_description
1 polymer ?
#
loop_
_entity_poly.entity_id
_entity_poly.type
_entity_poly.pdbx_seq_one_letter_code
_entity_poly.pdbx_strand_id
1 'polypeptide(L)'
;MSESLANIRFAVVDTETTGLSPATCSMLQLGIVVVRGDGTIENQFSTYIKRRYWRPGRLGAHHIHGITRRNIRNGVTIHEALDRLSTELKTATFVAHNAKFDLGFLRAEAQRCGHPLVIQEPICTLTLSRSLDPNKAHPHNLRQLAIRYGITDVPNHDALADAIVTARLLPLLLAKAKVTDASQLASIALK
;
A
#
# COMPACT_ATOMS: atom_id res chain seq x y z
N MET A 1 -19.49 22.67 -3.70
CA MET A 1 -18.51 22.33 -4.76
C MET A 1 -17.69 21.16 -4.25
N SER A 2 -17.48 20.12 -5.06
CA SER A 2 -16.62 19.01 -4.70
C SER A 2 -15.16 19.45 -4.58
N GLU A 3 -14.39 18.86 -3.65
CA GLU A 3 -12.97 19.15 -3.49
C GLU A 3 -12.20 18.70 -4.73
N SER A 4 -11.30 19.56 -5.23
CA SER A 4 -10.43 19.24 -6.37
C SER A 4 -9.51 18.05 -6.03
N LEU A 5 -9.33 17.14 -6.98
CA LEU A 5 -8.44 15.99 -6.83
C LEU A 5 -7.03 16.38 -6.37
N ALA A 6 -6.52 17.52 -6.83
CA ALA A 6 -5.19 18.03 -6.48
C ALA A 6 -4.98 18.17 -4.96
N ASN A 7 -6.05 18.47 -4.21
CA ASN A 7 -5.98 18.68 -2.76
C ASN A 7 -6.21 17.40 -1.95
N ILE A 8 -6.75 16.36 -2.58
CA ILE A 8 -7.06 15.10 -1.91
C ILE A 8 -5.75 14.38 -1.54
N ARG A 9 -5.69 13.90 -0.30
CA ARG A 9 -4.57 13.13 0.22
C ARG A 9 -4.82 11.64 0.08
N PHE A 10 -3.81 10.91 -0.31
CA PHE A 10 -3.81 9.46 -0.43
C PHE A 10 -2.68 8.87 0.42
N ALA A 11 -3.01 7.94 1.29
CA ALA A 11 -2.05 7.11 2.02
C ALA A 11 -1.79 5.85 1.19
N VAL A 12 -0.72 5.86 0.43
CA VAL A 12 -0.28 4.73 -0.38
C VAL A 12 0.50 3.77 0.48
N VAL A 13 0.03 2.53 0.56
CA VAL A 13 0.55 1.51 1.46
C VAL A 13 1.04 0.30 0.68
N ASP A 14 2.14 -0.27 1.14
CA ASP A 14 2.62 -1.57 0.74
C ASP A 14 3.14 -2.34 1.95
N THR A 15 3.07 -3.67 1.91
CA THR A 15 3.45 -4.54 3.03
C THR A 15 4.31 -5.71 2.60
N GLU A 16 5.43 -5.95 3.31
CA GLU A 16 6.17 -7.20 3.20
C GLU A 16 5.73 -8.17 4.29
N THR A 17 5.64 -9.45 3.93
CA THR A 17 5.03 -10.47 4.77
C THR A 17 5.83 -11.77 4.77
N THR A 18 5.56 -12.65 5.76
CA THR A 18 6.18 -13.98 5.83
C THR A 18 5.61 -14.99 4.83
N GLY A 19 4.59 -14.60 4.06
CA GLY A 19 3.95 -15.47 3.07
C GLY A 19 2.61 -14.89 2.61
N LEU A 20 1.80 -15.67 1.91
CA LEU A 20 0.64 -15.15 1.18
C LEU A 20 -0.68 -15.15 1.97
N SER A 21 -0.78 -15.91 3.06
CA SER A 21 -2.04 -16.08 3.79
C SER A 21 -2.08 -15.23 5.06
N PRO A 22 -2.95 -14.22 5.17
CA PRO A 22 -3.11 -13.41 6.39
C PRO A 22 -3.50 -14.23 7.62
N ALA A 23 -4.15 -15.39 7.44
CA ALA A 23 -4.55 -16.26 8.54
C ALA A 23 -3.35 -16.91 9.26
N THR A 24 -2.30 -17.24 8.52
CA THR A 24 -1.14 -18.02 9.04
C THR A 24 0.18 -17.27 8.99
N CYS A 25 0.24 -16.19 8.24
CA CYS A 25 1.44 -15.37 8.04
C CYS A 25 1.33 -14.02 8.76
N SER A 26 2.43 -13.31 8.84
CA SER A 26 2.53 -12.02 9.56
C SER A 26 3.18 -10.97 8.69
N MET A 27 2.89 -9.71 8.96
CA MET A 27 3.62 -8.58 8.38
C MET A 27 5.05 -8.51 8.92
N LEU A 28 5.98 -8.13 8.03
CA LEU A 28 7.40 -7.91 8.33
C LEU A 28 7.80 -6.44 8.18
N GLN A 29 7.22 -5.74 7.22
CA GLN A 29 7.48 -4.33 6.95
C GLN A 29 6.18 -3.64 6.54
N LEU A 30 6.06 -2.36 6.88
CA LEU A 30 5.01 -1.46 6.44
C LEU A 30 5.67 -0.23 5.82
N GLY A 31 5.31 0.06 4.57
CA GLY A 31 5.63 1.30 3.87
C GLY A 31 4.38 2.16 3.70
N ILE A 32 4.50 3.46 3.96
CA ILE A 32 3.41 4.44 3.78
C ILE A 32 3.99 5.65 3.04
N VAL A 33 3.37 6.05 1.97
CA VAL A 33 3.67 7.30 1.26
C VAL A 33 2.40 8.13 1.21
N VAL A 34 2.44 9.33 1.78
CA VAL A 34 1.33 10.29 1.66
C VAL A 34 1.58 11.16 0.45
N VAL A 35 0.67 11.11 -0.51
CA VAL A 35 0.74 11.82 -1.77
C VAL A 35 -0.56 12.55 -2.04
N ARG A 36 -0.49 13.74 -2.64
CA ARG A 36 -1.66 14.46 -3.14
C ARG A 36 -2.07 13.96 -4.52
N GLY A 37 -3.28 14.27 -4.91
CA GLY A 37 -3.79 13.89 -6.22
C GLY A 37 -3.06 14.53 -7.40
N ASP A 38 -2.31 15.61 -7.17
CA ASP A 38 -1.39 16.22 -8.15
C ASP A 38 -0.03 15.52 -8.26
N GLY A 39 0.23 14.51 -7.41
CA GLY A 39 1.49 13.77 -7.36
C GLY A 39 2.53 14.30 -6.37
N THR A 40 2.22 15.37 -5.63
CA THR A 40 3.11 15.92 -4.59
C THR A 40 3.21 14.95 -3.42
N ILE A 41 4.40 14.40 -3.15
CA ILE A 41 4.65 13.55 -1.98
C ILE A 41 4.86 14.45 -0.76
N GLU A 42 4.01 14.30 0.26
CA GLU A 42 4.05 15.08 1.50
C GLU A 42 4.85 14.39 2.60
N ASN A 43 4.76 13.06 2.70
CA ASN A 43 5.38 12.29 3.77
C ASN A 43 5.70 10.87 3.31
N GLN A 44 6.73 10.30 3.91
CA GLN A 44 7.13 8.91 3.69
C GLN A 44 7.47 8.27 5.05
N PHE A 45 7.02 7.06 5.26
CA PHE A 45 7.30 6.30 6.46
C PHE A 45 7.55 4.84 6.12
N SER A 46 8.55 4.25 6.74
CA SER A 46 8.79 2.81 6.66
C SER A 46 9.23 2.27 8.00
N THR A 47 8.74 1.09 8.35
CA THR A 47 9.18 0.40 9.54
C THR A 47 9.11 -1.12 9.39
N TYR A 48 10.05 -1.80 10.02
CA TYR A 48 9.95 -3.24 10.23
C TYR A 48 9.06 -3.53 11.44
N ILE A 49 8.39 -4.67 11.42
CA ILE A 49 7.47 -5.07 12.48
C ILE A 49 8.17 -6.03 13.43
N LYS A 50 8.34 -5.60 14.68
CA LYS A 50 8.91 -6.43 15.75
C LYS A 50 7.95 -7.56 16.11
N ARG A 51 8.43 -8.81 16.07
CA ARG A 51 7.64 -9.97 16.46
C ARG A 51 7.78 -10.26 17.96
N ARG A 52 6.65 -10.33 18.66
CA ARG A 52 6.59 -10.53 20.12
C ARG A 52 7.07 -11.93 20.56
N TYR A 53 6.83 -12.96 19.75
CA TYR A 53 7.23 -14.32 20.04
C TYR A 53 8.05 -14.89 18.90
N TRP A 54 9.26 -15.29 19.26
CA TRP A 54 10.14 -16.03 18.41
C TRP A 54 9.64 -17.47 18.26
N ARG A 55 8.79 -17.72 17.27
CA ARG A 55 8.82 -19.05 16.69
C ARG A 55 10.03 -19.07 15.76
N PRO A 56 10.95 -20.08 15.88
CA PRO A 56 12.01 -20.27 14.91
C PRO A 56 11.35 -20.68 13.59
N GLY A 57 10.69 -19.75 12.94
CA GLY A 57 10.05 -19.88 11.65
C GLY A 57 10.80 -19.02 10.66
N ARG A 58 10.91 -19.50 9.45
CA ARG A 58 11.49 -18.77 8.34
C ARG A 58 10.80 -17.42 8.21
N LEU A 59 11.55 -16.35 7.93
CA LEU A 59 11.01 -15.03 7.57
C LEU A 59 10.29 -15.06 6.21
N GLY A 60 9.81 -16.23 5.80
CA GLY A 60 9.15 -16.46 4.53
C GLY A 60 10.10 -16.37 3.34
N ALA A 61 9.67 -15.67 2.29
CA ALA A 61 10.42 -15.54 1.05
C ALA A 61 11.57 -14.51 1.18
N HIS A 62 12.51 -14.75 2.08
CA HIS A 62 13.69 -13.89 2.33
C HIS A 62 14.44 -13.54 1.03
N HIS A 63 14.49 -14.46 0.06
CA HIS A 63 15.11 -14.24 -1.25
C HIS A 63 14.35 -13.20 -2.10
N ILE A 64 13.12 -12.84 -1.73
CA ILE A 64 12.31 -11.81 -2.40
C ILE A 64 12.52 -10.44 -1.72
N HIS A 65 12.19 -10.33 -0.43
CA HIS A 65 12.19 -9.04 0.29
C HIS A 65 13.49 -8.72 1.06
N GLY A 66 14.44 -9.66 1.17
CA GLY A 66 15.74 -9.44 1.81
C GLY A 66 15.72 -9.15 3.31
N ILE A 67 14.55 -9.12 3.97
CA ILE A 67 14.39 -8.73 5.38
C ILE A 67 15.06 -9.73 6.29
N THR A 68 15.95 -9.23 7.16
CA THR A 68 16.73 -10.04 8.10
C THR A 68 16.15 -10.02 9.51
N ARG A 69 16.61 -10.96 10.36
CA ARG A 69 16.27 -10.94 11.79
C ARG A 69 16.70 -9.68 12.50
N ARG A 70 17.81 -9.04 12.05
CA ARG A 70 18.29 -7.77 12.59
C ARG A 70 17.29 -6.64 12.31
N ASN A 71 16.75 -6.57 11.10
CA ASN A 71 15.70 -5.61 10.74
C ASN A 71 14.50 -5.74 11.68
N ILE A 72 13.96 -6.96 11.81
CA ILE A 72 12.79 -7.25 12.67
C ILE A 72 13.06 -6.90 14.14
N ARG A 73 14.27 -7.16 14.66
CA ARG A 73 14.62 -6.84 16.05
C ARG A 73 14.57 -5.35 16.34
N ASN A 74 14.96 -4.54 15.37
CA ASN A 74 15.02 -3.08 15.47
C ASN A 74 13.71 -2.40 15.02
N GLY A 75 12.69 -3.17 14.66
CA GLY A 75 11.39 -2.67 14.26
C GLY A 75 10.55 -2.15 15.44
N VAL A 76 9.36 -1.64 15.12
CA VAL A 76 8.34 -1.24 16.09
C VAL A 76 7.33 -2.37 16.33
N THR A 77 6.49 -2.24 17.34
CA THR A 77 5.36 -3.16 17.53
C THR A 77 4.35 -3.01 16.40
N ILE A 78 3.57 -4.04 16.14
CA ILE A 78 2.49 -3.96 15.15
C ILE A 78 1.46 -2.88 15.53
N HIS A 79 1.20 -2.69 16.81
CA HIS A 79 0.29 -1.66 17.31
C HIS A 79 0.78 -0.24 16.94
N GLU A 80 2.05 0.08 17.19
CA GLU A 80 2.66 1.35 16.82
C GLU A 80 2.64 1.59 15.30
N ALA A 81 2.88 0.56 14.49
CA ALA A 81 2.81 0.66 13.04
C ALA A 81 1.37 0.96 12.56
N LEU A 82 0.37 0.30 13.16
CA LEU A 82 -1.04 0.54 12.84
C LEU A 82 -1.53 1.91 13.35
N ASP A 83 -1.04 2.39 14.50
CA ASP A 83 -1.31 3.75 14.99
C ASP A 83 -0.82 4.80 13.98
N ARG A 84 0.38 4.59 13.43
CA ARG A 84 0.93 5.48 12.40
C ARG A 84 0.05 5.49 11.15
N LEU A 85 -0.34 4.32 10.65
CA LEU A 85 -1.25 4.21 9.51
C LEU A 85 -2.60 4.88 9.81
N SER A 86 -3.20 4.58 10.95
CA SER A 86 -4.49 5.16 11.38
C SER A 86 -4.44 6.68 11.46
N THR A 87 -3.29 7.25 11.83
CA THR A 87 -3.09 8.70 11.87
C THR A 87 -3.18 9.31 10.47
N GLU A 88 -2.53 8.72 9.48
CA GLU A 88 -2.62 9.22 8.10
C GLU A 88 -4.03 9.02 7.50
N LEU A 89 -4.69 7.91 7.83
CA LEU A 89 -6.03 7.59 7.34
C LEU A 89 -7.15 8.50 7.88
N LYS A 90 -6.88 9.33 8.90
CA LYS A 90 -7.84 10.36 9.35
C LYS A 90 -8.14 11.40 8.28
N THR A 91 -7.19 11.65 7.38
CA THR A 91 -7.25 12.71 6.37
C THR A 91 -6.84 12.27 4.98
N ALA A 92 -6.54 10.98 4.79
CA ALA A 92 -6.09 10.44 3.52
C ALA A 92 -6.85 9.16 3.17
N THR A 93 -7.17 8.97 1.89
CA THR A 93 -7.77 7.75 1.35
C THR A 93 -6.70 6.66 1.22
N PHE A 94 -7.01 5.45 1.68
CA PHE A 94 -6.12 4.29 1.53
C PHE A 94 -5.95 3.89 0.07
N VAL A 95 -4.71 3.68 -0.35
CA VAL A 95 -4.36 3.18 -1.69
C VAL A 95 -3.31 2.08 -1.58
N ALA A 96 -3.43 1.01 -2.37
CA ALA A 96 -2.36 0.01 -2.52
C ALA A 96 -2.38 -0.61 -3.92
N HIS A 97 -1.27 -1.22 -4.33
CA HIS A 97 -1.24 -2.05 -5.53
C HIS A 97 -1.56 -3.50 -5.17
N ASN A 98 -2.66 -4.06 -5.70
CA ASN A 98 -3.26 -5.32 -5.22
C ASN A 98 -3.80 -5.21 -3.78
N ALA A 99 -4.52 -4.15 -3.50
CA ALA A 99 -4.98 -3.74 -2.17
C ALA A 99 -5.67 -4.83 -1.33
N LYS A 100 -6.28 -5.85 -1.96
CA LYS A 100 -6.87 -7.00 -1.23
C LYS A 100 -5.83 -7.74 -0.38
N PHE A 101 -4.58 -7.80 -0.86
CA PHE A 101 -3.48 -8.43 -0.15
C PHE A 101 -3.14 -7.64 1.12
N ASP A 102 -2.81 -6.37 0.97
CA ASP A 102 -2.41 -5.50 2.09
C ASP A 102 -3.54 -5.33 3.11
N LEU A 103 -4.77 -5.11 2.64
CA LEU A 103 -5.96 -5.02 3.48
C LEU A 103 -6.18 -6.31 4.29
N GLY A 104 -5.95 -7.47 3.68
CA GLY A 104 -6.04 -8.77 4.37
C GLY A 104 -5.07 -8.86 5.54
N PHE A 105 -3.82 -8.49 5.33
CA PHE A 105 -2.79 -8.50 6.38
C PHE A 105 -3.03 -7.43 7.44
N LEU A 106 -3.31 -6.19 7.05
CA LEU A 106 -3.59 -5.09 7.97
C LEU A 106 -4.76 -5.40 8.91
N ARG A 107 -5.87 -5.91 8.37
CA ARG A 107 -7.05 -6.31 9.16
C ARG A 107 -6.76 -7.50 10.08
N ALA A 108 -6.04 -8.50 9.59
CA ALA A 108 -5.68 -9.67 10.42
C ALA A 108 -4.74 -9.29 11.56
N GLU A 109 -3.75 -8.43 11.33
CA GLU A 109 -2.85 -7.95 12.38
C GLU A 109 -3.58 -7.02 13.36
N ALA A 110 -4.44 -6.12 12.89
CA ALA A 110 -5.28 -5.28 13.74
C ALA A 110 -6.17 -6.12 14.66
N GLN A 111 -6.82 -7.16 14.13
CA GLN A 111 -7.62 -8.09 14.92
C GLN A 111 -6.78 -8.83 15.97
N ARG A 112 -5.58 -9.33 15.61
CA ARG A 112 -4.68 -10.05 16.52
C ARG A 112 -4.19 -9.21 17.69
N CYS A 113 -3.97 -7.91 17.47
CA CYS A 113 -3.48 -6.99 18.52
C CYS A 113 -4.58 -6.15 19.18
N GLY A 114 -5.85 -6.29 18.75
CA GLY A 114 -6.97 -5.50 19.27
C GLY A 114 -6.95 -4.03 18.84
N HIS A 115 -6.33 -3.71 17.69
CA HIS A 115 -6.26 -2.34 17.19
C HIS A 115 -7.54 -1.96 16.41
N PRO A 116 -8.15 -0.78 16.67
CA PRO A 116 -9.38 -0.35 16.01
C PRO A 116 -9.09 0.28 14.62
N LEU A 117 -8.46 -0.48 13.72
CA LEU A 117 -8.13 0.00 12.38
C LEU A 117 -9.40 0.14 11.51
N VAL A 118 -9.65 1.33 11.01
CA VAL A 118 -10.74 1.62 10.08
C VAL A 118 -10.16 2.05 8.73
N ILE A 119 -10.51 1.33 7.67
CA ILE A 119 -10.13 1.67 6.28
C ILE A 119 -11.42 1.72 5.46
N GLN A 120 -11.78 2.92 5.02
CA GLN A 120 -12.98 3.19 4.23
C GLN A 120 -12.59 3.41 2.76
N GLU A 121 -13.42 2.91 1.85
CA GLU A 121 -13.34 3.14 0.41
C GLU A 121 -11.90 3.01 -0.17
N PRO A 122 -11.20 1.90 0.08
CA PRO A 122 -9.82 1.76 -0.36
C PRO A 122 -9.74 1.72 -1.90
N ILE A 123 -8.70 2.34 -2.47
CA ILE A 123 -8.44 2.32 -3.90
C ILE A 123 -7.37 1.27 -4.21
N CYS A 124 -7.61 0.46 -5.23
CA CYS A 124 -6.67 -0.54 -5.73
C CYS A 124 -6.14 -0.15 -7.11
N THR A 125 -4.87 0.24 -7.20
CA THR A 125 -4.27 0.64 -8.48
C THR A 125 -4.20 -0.52 -9.49
N LEU A 126 -4.11 -1.77 -9.03
CA LEU A 126 -4.20 -2.95 -9.90
C LEU A 126 -5.58 -3.08 -10.55
N THR A 127 -6.65 -2.96 -9.76
CA THR A 127 -8.03 -3.01 -10.27
C THR A 127 -8.30 -1.84 -11.20
N LEU A 128 -7.89 -0.63 -10.79
CA LEU A 128 -8.04 0.58 -11.61
C LEU A 128 -7.28 0.44 -12.95
N SER A 129 -6.03 -0.01 -12.93
CA SER A 129 -5.26 -0.19 -14.17
C SER A 129 -5.89 -1.22 -15.12
N ARG A 130 -6.50 -2.28 -14.57
CA ARG A 130 -7.22 -3.30 -15.36
C ARG A 130 -8.50 -2.74 -15.98
N SER A 131 -9.25 -1.89 -15.27
CA SER A 131 -10.47 -1.27 -15.82
C SER A 131 -10.16 -0.32 -16.99
N LEU A 132 -8.94 0.23 -17.02
CA LEU A 132 -8.43 1.11 -18.09
C LEU A 132 -7.86 0.32 -19.30
N ASP A 133 -7.85 -1.00 -19.25
CA ASP A 133 -7.40 -1.91 -20.32
C ASP A 133 -8.44 -3.02 -20.56
N PRO A 134 -9.61 -2.67 -21.11
CA PRO A 134 -10.71 -3.63 -21.30
C PRO A 134 -10.33 -4.79 -22.22
N ASN A 135 -9.39 -4.58 -23.14
CA ASN A 135 -8.92 -5.60 -24.07
C ASN A 135 -7.85 -6.52 -23.45
N LYS A 136 -7.43 -6.26 -22.20
CA LYS A 136 -6.39 -7.03 -21.51
C LYS A 136 -5.07 -7.12 -22.32
N ALA A 137 -4.72 -6.06 -23.03
CA ALA A 137 -3.59 -6.03 -23.95
C ALA A 137 -2.23 -6.04 -23.22
N HIS A 138 -2.22 -5.76 -21.92
CA HIS A 138 -0.98 -5.52 -21.19
C HIS A 138 -0.95 -6.16 -19.80
N PRO A 139 0.24 -6.52 -19.28
CA PRO A 139 0.39 -6.92 -17.88
C PRO A 139 0.20 -5.73 -16.92
N HIS A 140 -0.36 -6.00 -15.72
CA HIS A 140 -0.73 -4.99 -14.74
C HIS A 140 0.03 -5.12 -13.40
N ASN A 141 1.11 -5.93 -13.33
CA ASN A 141 1.97 -5.92 -12.14
C ASN A 141 2.70 -4.57 -12.01
N LEU A 142 3.11 -4.21 -10.81
CA LEU A 142 3.64 -2.88 -10.49
C LEU A 142 4.85 -2.51 -11.37
N ARG A 143 5.77 -3.46 -11.59
CA ARG A 143 6.96 -3.27 -12.44
C ARG A 143 6.58 -2.92 -13.88
N GLN A 144 5.65 -3.64 -14.48
CA GLN A 144 5.22 -3.39 -15.86
C GLN A 144 4.45 -2.08 -15.99
N LEU A 145 3.69 -1.71 -14.96
CA LEU A 145 3.04 -0.40 -14.91
C LEU A 145 4.07 0.72 -14.78
N ALA A 146 5.08 0.59 -13.91
CA ALA A 146 6.15 1.57 -13.79
C ALA A 146 6.84 1.82 -15.14
N ILE A 147 7.22 0.76 -15.86
CA ILE A 147 7.82 0.85 -17.20
C ILE A 147 6.88 1.56 -18.18
N ARG A 148 5.61 1.15 -18.22
CA ARG A 148 4.61 1.70 -19.15
C ARG A 148 4.35 3.19 -18.94
N TYR A 149 4.39 3.64 -17.70
CA TYR A 149 4.14 5.04 -17.35
C TYR A 149 5.42 5.88 -17.19
N GLY A 150 6.59 5.34 -17.54
CA GLY A 150 7.87 6.06 -17.51
C GLY A 150 8.36 6.39 -16.10
N ILE A 151 7.95 5.60 -15.10
CA ILE A 151 8.41 5.74 -13.72
C ILE A 151 9.79 5.11 -13.61
N THR A 152 10.79 5.88 -13.19
CA THR A 152 12.19 5.44 -13.12
C THR A 152 12.51 4.60 -11.89
N ASP A 153 11.72 4.75 -10.82
CA ASP A 153 11.86 3.89 -9.65
C ASP A 153 11.41 2.46 -9.98
N VAL A 154 12.19 1.50 -9.52
CA VAL A 154 11.94 0.09 -9.83
C VAL A 154 11.44 -0.61 -8.56
N PRO A 155 10.27 -1.26 -8.61
CA PRO A 155 9.80 -2.11 -7.51
C PRO A 155 10.83 -3.20 -7.22
N ASN A 156 11.17 -3.39 -5.95
CA ASN A 156 12.23 -4.31 -5.52
C ASN A 156 11.89 -5.13 -4.27
N HIS A 157 10.60 -5.21 -3.92
CA HIS A 157 10.13 -5.88 -2.71
C HIS A 157 10.70 -5.27 -1.41
N ASP A 158 10.78 -3.96 -1.38
CA ASP A 158 10.87 -3.15 -0.18
C ASP A 158 9.58 -2.34 -0.08
N ALA A 159 8.87 -2.45 1.02
CA ALA A 159 7.53 -1.88 1.16
C ALA A 159 7.50 -0.35 0.91
N LEU A 160 8.56 0.39 1.29
CA LEU A 160 8.61 1.82 0.99
C LEU A 160 8.85 2.10 -0.49
N ALA A 161 9.80 1.39 -1.10
CA ALA A 161 10.10 1.55 -2.51
C ALA A 161 8.87 1.25 -3.39
N ASP A 162 8.16 0.16 -3.09
CA ASP A 162 6.96 -0.24 -3.83
C ASP A 162 5.79 0.73 -3.60
N ALA A 163 5.64 1.27 -2.38
CA ALA A 163 4.70 2.35 -2.09
C ALA A 163 5.04 3.65 -2.84
N ILE A 164 6.32 4.01 -2.99
CA ILE A 164 6.76 5.19 -3.77
C ILE A 164 6.38 5.02 -5.25
N VAL A 165 6.66 3.86 -5.84
CA VAL A 165 6.27 3.56 -7.23
C VAL A 165 4.76 3.66 -7.40
N THR A 166 4.00 3.10 -6.47
CA THR A 166 2.54 3.14 -6.48
C THR A 166 2.02 4.58 -6.32
N ALA A 167 2.65 5.39 -5.45
CA ALA A 167 2.30 6.80 -5.25
C ALA A 167 2.53 7.65 -6.51
N ARG A 168 3.62 7.39 -7.26
CA ARG A 168 3.89 8.05 -8.55
C ARG A 168 2.95 7.57 -9.66
N LEU A 169 2.52 6.32 -9.61
CA LEU A 169 1.58 5.73 -10.57
C LEU A 169 0.16 6.26 -10.38
N LEU A 170 -0.27 6.50 -9.15
CA LEU A 170 -1.65 6.87 -8.80
C LEU A 170 -2.18 8.07 -9.60
N PRO A 171 -1.54 9.27 -9.61
CA PRO A 171 -2.06 10.43 -10.35
C PRO A 171 -2.18 10.17 -11.86
N LEU A 172 -1.29 9.37 -12.43
CA LEU A 172 -1.32 9.00 -13.85
C LEU A 172 -2.53 8.11 -14.18
N LEU A 173 -2.86 7.18 -13.29
CA LEU A 173 -4.05 6.33 -13.42
C LEU A 173 -5.33 7.14 -13.22
N LEU A 174 -5.38 8.03 -12.21
CA LEU A 174 -6.53 8.89 -11.95
C LEU A 174 -6.81 9.82 -13.14
N ALA A 175 -5.78 10.44 -13.71
CA ALA A 175 -5.90 11.26 -14.91
C ALA A 175 -6.45 10.45 -16.10
N LYS A 176 -5.94 9.24 -16.33
CA LYS A 176 -6.43 8.35 -17.39
C LYS A 176 -7.87 7.89 -17.16
N ALA A 177 -8.27 7.72 -15.90
CA ALA A 177 -9.64 7.41 -15.48
C ALA A 177 -10.57 8.64 -15.53
N LYS A 178 -10.04 9.82 -15.84
CA LYS A 178 -10.77 11.12 -15.85
C LYS A 178 -11.40 11.46 -14.49
N VAL A 179 -10.76 11.06 -13.41
CA VAL A 179 -11.13 11.45 -12.06
C VAL A 179 -10.57 12.84 -11.79
N THR A 180 -11.41 13.82 -11.49
CA THR A 180 -11.04 15.23 -11.32
C THR A 180 -11.35 15.78 -9.94
N ASP A 181 -12.20 15.10 -9.19
CA ASP A 181 -12.65 15.54 -7.85
C ASP A 181 -13.04 14.38 -6.92
N ALA A 182 -13.26 14.71 -5.65
CA ALA A 182 -13.56 13.76 -4.58
C ALA A 182 -14.81 12.91 -4.83
N SER A 183 -15.84 13.47 -5.47
CA SER A 183 -17.12 12.75 -5.67
C SER A 183 -17.00 11.54 -6.58
N GLN A 184 -15.97 11.51 -7.41
CA GLN A 184 -15.72 10.43 -8.37
C GLN A 184 -14.90 9.28 -7.76
N LEU A 185 -14.23 9.48 -6.60
CA LEU A 185 -13.40 8.44 -5.98
C LEU A 185 -14.19 7.19 -5.59
N ALA A 186 -15.43 7.35 -5.13
CA ALA A 186 -16.29 6.21 -4.79
C ALA A 186 -16.53 5.26 -5.98
N SER A 187 -16.48 5.77 -7.22
CA SER A 187 -16.66 4.96 -8.44
C SER A 187 -15.49 4.02 -8.73
N ILE A 188 -14.30 4.34 -8.21
CA ILE A 188 -13.06 3.55 -8.38
C ILE A 188 -12.62 2.86 -7.09
N ALA A 189 -13.36 3.04 -6.00
CA ALA A 189 -13.10 2.34 -4.75
C ALA A 189 -13.26 0.83 -4.91
N LEU A 190 -12.45 0.08 -4.18
CA LEU A 190 -12.51 -1.37 -4.13
C LEU A 190 -13.78 -1.81 -3.36
N LYS A 191 -14.62 -2.57 -4.03
CA LYS A 191 -15.84 -3.16 -3.45
C LYS A 191 -15.55 -4.48 -2.74
#